data_393624e32d9f1136717c4eeda2e3b161
#
_entry.id   393624e32d9f1136717c4eeda2e3b161
#
_cell.length_a   1.000
_cell.length_b   1.000
_cell.length_c   1.000
_cell.angle_alpha   90.00
_cell.angle_beta   90.00
_cell.angle_gamma   90.00
#
_symmetry.space_group_name_H-M   'P 1'
#
loop_
_entity.id
_entity.type
_entity.pdbx_description
1 polymer ?
#
loop_
_entity_poly.entity_id
_entity_poly.type
_entity_poly.pdbx_seq_one_letter_code
_entity_poly.pdbx_strand_id
1 'polypeptide(L)'
;AELALSSEEMAAGKILMCCSTAQSDVALKVAGYNGAGAPPVKTLPARVAGIEFLHDVALLKLALPKAPPFVFWPGQYIDILLRDNHVRSYSMANHPANADILELHIRKHEGGLFSNMLFGEAASVKEKAILRIRGPLGTFTLQESEKPVIMLATGTGFAPIKSLLRHMIAIGSRRPVHLYWGARHEADLYQLQEAADLLAQLPDARFTPVLSRPSESWTGARGYIQQHVLADYADL
;
A
#
# COMPACT_ATOMS: atom_id res chain seq x y z
N ALA A 1 -0.43 -4.68 -21.08
CA ALA A 1 -0.71 -6.12 -20.85
C ALA A 1 0.42 -6.99 -21.41
N GLU A 2 1.02 -6.62 -22.53
CA GLU A 2 2.07 -7.40 -23.23
C GLU A 2 3.37 -7.64 -22.42
N LEU A 3 3.60 -6.88 -21.35
CA LEU A 3 4.79 -7.02 -20.49
C LEU A 3 4.59 -7.95 -19.29
N ALA A 4 3.36 -8.39 -19.01
CA ALA A 4 3.03 -9.14 -17.80
C ALA A 4 2.39 -10.52 -18.09
N LEU A 5 1.98 -10.79 -19.33
CA LEU A 5 1.52 -12.09 -19.79
C LEU A 5 2.27 -12.46 -21.07
N SER A 6 2.73 -13.72 -21.17
CA SER A 6 3.29 -14.24 -22.42
C SER A 6 2.18 -14.44 -23.47
N SER A 7 2.58 -14.52 -24.74
CA SER A 7 1.64 -14.84 -25.84
C SER A 7 0.94 -16.20 -25.63
N GLU A 8 1.64 -17.15 -25.03
CA GLU A 8 1.12 -18.47 -24.71
C GLU A 8 0.05 -18.43 -23.60
N GLU A 9 0.28 -17.60 -22.57
CA GLU A 9 -0.69 -17.39 -21.49
C GLU A 9 -1.93 -16.65 -21.97
N MET A 10 -1.78 -15.67 -22.85
CA MET A 10 -2.92 -14.98 -23.49
C MET A 10 -3.71 -15.94 -24.38
N ALA A 11 -3.06 -16.80 -25.17
CA ALA A 11 -3.71 -17.83 -25.96
C ALA A 11 -4.44 -18.88 -25.10
N ALA A 12 -3.94 -19.14 -23.88
CA ALA A 12 -4.59 -19.99 -22.89
C ALA A 12 -5.75 -19.30 -22.15
N GLY A 13 -6.14 -18.06 -22.53
CA GLY A 13 -7.26 -17.32 -21.96
C GLY A 13 -6.95 -16.63 -20.62
N LYS A 14 -5.68 -16.55 -20.19
CA LYS A 14 -5.31 -15.78 -19.01
C LYS A 14 -5.46 -14.27 -19.27
N ILE A 15 -5.92 -13.55 -18.25
CA ILE A 15 -6.09 -12.09 -18.30
C ILE A 15 -5.47 -11.42 -17.08
N LEU A 16 -5.07 -10.16 -17.23
CA LEU A 16 -4.70 -9.31 -16.10
C LEU A 16 -5.97 -8.59 -15.62
N MET A 17 -6.49 -8.97 -14.48
CA MET A 17 -7.71 -8.37 -13.91
C MET A 17 -7.60 -6.85 -13.71
N CYS A 18 -6.41 -6.35 -13.37
CA CYS A 18 -6.17 -4.92 -13.18
C CYS A 18 -6.24 -4.08 -14.48
N CYS A 19 -6.15 -4.74 -15.64
CA CYS A 19 -6.17 -4.12 -16.98
C CYS A 19 -7.36 -4.58 -17.82
N SER A 20 -8.31 -5.32 -17.23
CA SER A 20 -9.46 -5.90 -17.94
C SER A 20 -10.77 -5.31 -17.44
N THR A 21 -11.73 -5.10 -18.33
CA THR A 21 -13.08 -4.66 -17.99
C THR A 21 -14.07 -5.77 -18.32
N ALA A 22 -14.92 -6.13 -17.35
CA ALA A 22 -15.98 -7.09 -17.57
C ALA A 22 -16.99 -6.54 -18.59
N GLN A 23 -17.34 -7.34 -19.60
CA GLN A 23 -18.33 -7.01 -20.63
C GLN A 23 -19.71 -7.63 -20.36
N SER A 24 -19.79 -8.50 -19.35
CA SER A 24 -21.02 -9.17 -18.88
C SER A 24 -20.87 -9.49 -17.40
N ASP A 25 -21.89 -10.09 -16.78
CA ASP A 25 -21.79 -10.61 -15.43
C ASP A 25 -20.72 -11.69 -15.38
N VAL A 26 -19.80 -11.58 -14.40
CA VAL A 26 -18.67 -12.46 -14.23
C VAL A 26 -18.65 -13.01 -12.80
N ALA A 27 -18.54 -14.32 -12.66
CA ALA A 27 -18.28 -14.98 -11.40
C ALA A 27 -16.78 -15.29 -11.28
N LEU A 28 -16.14 -14.80 -10.22
CA LEU A 28 -14.74 -15.02 -9.96
C LEU A 28 -14.57 -15.97 -8.76
N LYS A 29 -13.73 -16.99 -8.92
CA LYS A 29 -13.28 -17.84 -7.82
C LYS A 29 -11.89 -17.38 -7.37
N VAL A 30 -11.80 -16.86 -6.16
CA VAL A 30 -10.53 -16.43 -5.57
C VAL A 30 -10.10 -17.48 -4.55
N ALA A 31 -8.92 -18.09 -4.78
CA ALA A 31 -8.37 -19.06 -3.86
C ALA A 31 -8.05 -18.42 -2.50
N GLY A 32 -8.40 -19.09 -1.41
CA GLY A 32 -8.16 -18.60 -0.04
C GLY A 32 -9.05 -17.45 0.42
N TYR A 33 -9.96 -16.93 -0.41
CA TYR A 33 -10.92 -15.91 0.00
C TYR A 33 -12.23 -16.58 0.45
N ASN A 34 -12.51 -16.54 1.74
CA ASN A 34 -13.75 -17.08 2.31
C ASN A 34 -14.77 -16.01 2.70
N GLY A 35 -14.42 -14.72 2.59
CA GLY A 35 -15.28 -13.58 2.91
C GLY A 35 -15.75 -13.49 4.37
N ALA A 36 -15.47 -14.50 5.18
CA ALA A 36 -15.93 -14.57 6.56
C ALA A 36 -15.15 -13.62 7.46
N GLY A 37 -15.85 -12.85 8.29
CA GLY A 37 -15.27 -11.98 9.30
C GLY A 37 -14.69 -10.66 8.76
N ALA A 38 -14.81 -10.36 7.47
CA ALA A 38 -14.34 -9.08 6.93
C ALA A 38 -15.07 -7.90 7.58
N PRO A 39 -14.35 -6.84 7.99
CA PRO A 39 -14.99 -5.65 8.54
C PRO A 39 -15.98 -5.03 7.55
N PRO A 40 -17.15 -4.54 8.02
CA PRO A 40 -18.17 -3.99 7.13
C PRO A 40 -17.68 -2.72 6.43
N VAL A 41 -17.94 -2.64 5.14
CA VAL A 41 -17.65 -1.44 4.34
C VAL A 41 -18.59 -0.31 4.75
N LYS A 42 -18.01 0.84 5.08
CA LYS A 42 -18.75 2.05 5.48
C LYS A 42 -18.38 3.22 4.59
N THR A 43 -19.31 4.14 4.40
CA THR A 43 -19.04 5.46 3.82
C THR A 43 -19.11 6.50 4.93
N LEU A 44 -18.01 7.22 5.15
CA LEU A 44 -17.85 8.13 6.28
C LEU A 44 -17.27 9.47 5.83
N PRO A 45 -17.60 10.58 6.52
CA PRO A 45 -16.82 11.79 6.44
C PRO A 45 -15.49 11.58 7.18
N ALA A 46 -14.40 12.11 6.63
CA ALA A 46 -13.08 12.08 7.23
C ALA A 46 -12.50 13.50 7.21
N ARG A 47 -12.05 13.99 8.35
CA ARG A 47 -11.47 15.33 8.47
C ARG A 47 -9.95 15.23 8.31
N VAL A 48 -9.37 16.02 7.43
CA VAL A 48 -7.91 16.15 7.32
C VAL A 48 -7.35 16.67 8.65
N ALA A 49 -6.60 15.82 9.32
CA ALA A 49 -5.97 16.11 10.61
C ALA A 49 -4.54 16.67 10.44
N GLY A 50 -3.88 16.35 9.33
CA GLY A 50 -2.56 16.85 8.99
C GLY A 50 -2.11 16.33 7.64
N ILE A 51 -1.18 17.04 7.04
CA ILE A 51 -0.51 16.66 5.79
C ILE A 51 0.97 16.96 5.98
N GLU A 52 1.79 15.95 5.79
CA GLU A 52 3.25 16.06 5.78
C GLU A 52 3.76 15.72 4.39
N PHE A 53 4.63 16.55 3.83
CA PHE A 53 5.20 16.33 2.51
C PHE A 53 6.64 15.79 2.62
N LEU A 54 6.86 14.62 2.09
CA LEU A 54 8.16 13.98 1.97
C LEU A 54 8.48 13.85 0.48
N HIS A 55 9.21 14.81 -0.06
CA HIS A 55 9.51 14.88 -1.49
C HIS A 55 8.21 15.00 -2.33
N ASP A 56 7.95 14.00 -3.15
CA ASP A 56 6.76 13.90 -4.00
C ASP A 56 5.64 13.04 -3.37
N VAL A 57 5.75 12.69 -2.10
CA VAL A 57 4.75 11.93 -1.35
C VAL A 57 4.16 12.77 -0.23
N ALA A 58 2.83 12.81 -0.15
CA ALA A 58 2.09 13.37 0.97
C ALA A 58 1.65 12.26 1.92
N LEU A 59 2.01 12.38 3.20
CA LEU A 59 1.45 11.58 4.29
C LEU A 59 0.18 12.30 4.77
N LEU A 60 -0.97 11.83 4.33
CA LEU A 60 -2.27 12.41 4.66
C LEU A 60 -2.86 11.71 5.88
N LYS A 61 -3.11 12.45 6.95
CA LYS A 61 -3.76 11.98 8.18
C LYS A 61 -5.23 12.38 8.17
N LEU A 62 -6.12 11.39 8.30
CA LEU A 62 -7.57 11.57 8.28
C LEU A 62 -8.17 11.16 9.62
N ALA A 63 -8.73 12.11 10.36
CA ALA A 63 -9.49 11.84 11.57
C ALA A 63 -10.90 11.38 11.21
N LEU A 64 -11.32 10.24 11.79
CA LEU A 64 -12.62 9.63 11.59
C LEU A 64 -13.58 9.92 12.76
N PRO A 65 -14.91 9.82 12.56
CA PRO A 65 -15.88 9.82 13.64
C PRO A 65 -15.61 8.66 14.62
N LYS A 66 -15.71 8.94 15.92
CA LYS A 66 -15.47 7.93 16.97
C LYS A 66 -16.55 6.86 17.05
N ALA A 67 -17.77 7.20 16.61
CA ALA A 67 -18.92 6.30 16.67
C ALA A 67 -19.71 6.33 15.35
N PRO A 68 -20.02 5.17 14.77
CA PRO A 68 -19.51 3.84 15.13
C PRO A 68 -18.01 3.69 14.76
N PRO A 69 -17.24 2.90 15.51
CA PRO A 69 -15.80 2.76 15.24
C PRO A 69 -15.54 2.22 13.84
N PHE A 70 -14.47 2.72 13.22
CA PHE A 70 -13.98 2.20 11.97
C PHE A 70 -13.01 1.05 12.27
N VAL A 71 -13.30 -0.13 11.74
CA VAL A 71 -12.46 -1.32 11.91
C VAL A 71 -11.93 -1.74 10.56
N PHE A 72 -10.66 -2.08 10.48
CA PHE A 72 -10.03 -2.58 9.26
C PHE A 72 -8.94 -3.61 9.60
N TRP A 73 -8.54 -4.40 8.61
CA TRP A 73 -7.39 -5.29 8.71
C TRP A 73 -6.13 -4.63 8.15
N PRO A 74 -4.94 -4.91 8.70
CA PRO A 74 -3.67 -4.42 8.15
C PRO A 74 -3.53 -4.79 6.68
N GLY A 75 -3.11 -3.82 5.85
CA GLY A 75 -2.96 -4.00 4.41
C GLY A 75 -4.18 -3.61 3.57
N GLN A 76 -5.35 -3.40 4.19
CA GLN A 76 -6.54 -2.91 3.48
C GLN A 76 -6.39 -1.45 3.05
N TYR A 77 -7.28 -1.01 2.16
CA TYR A 77 -7.34 0.34 1.61
C TYR A 77 -8.70 0.98 1.79
N ILE A 78 -8.76 2.27 1.55
CA ILE A 78 -9.99 3.04 1.42
C ILE A 78 -10.08 3.70 0.05
N ASP A 79 -11.29 4.00 -0.38
CA ASP A 79 -11.59 4.89 -1.48
C ASP A 79 -11.81 6.32 -0.95
N ILE A 80 -11.21 7.31 -1.58
CA ILE A 80 -11.60 8.72 -1.47
C ILE A 80 -12.60 9.00 -2.60
N LEU A 81 -13.81 9.38 -2.21
CA LEU A 81 -14.90 9.69 -3.14
C LEU A 81 -14.82 11.16 -3.54
N LEU A 82 -14.53 11.40 -4.80
CA LEU A 82 -14.40 12.73 -5.39
C LEU A 82 -15.72 13.14 -6.09
N ARG A 83 -15.74 14.36 -6.64
CA ARG A 83 -16.86 14.83 -7.47
C ARG A 83 -16.99 13.97 -8.74
N ASP A 84 -18.13 14.04 -9.40
CA ASP A 84 -18.44 13.38 -10.66
C ASP A 84 -18.19 11.86 -10.64
N ASN A 85 -18.48 11.24 -9.49
CA ASN A 85 -18.28 9.81 -9.22
C ASN A 85 -16.84 9.29 -9.38
N HIS A 86 -15.86 10.19 -9.45
CA HIS A 86 -14.48 9.76 -9.44
C HIS A 86 -14.06 9.20 -8.08
N VAL A 87 -13.24 8.17 -8.12
CA VAL A 87 -12.74 7.47 -6.92
C VAL A 87 -11.23 7.32 -7.01
N ARG A 88 -10.54 7.47 -5.87
CA ARG A 88 -9.11 7.14 -5.76
C ARG A 88 -8.89 6.30 -4.51
N SER A 89 -8.23 5.17 -4.71
CA SER A 89 -7.96 4.18 -3.68
C SER A 89 -6.57 4.37 -3.09
N TYR A 90 -6.48 4.32 -1.75
CA TYR A 90 -5.22 4.44 -1.02
C TYR A 90 -5.18 3.45 0.14
N SER A 91 -4.08 2.70 0.22
CA SER A 91 -3.86 1.78 1.33
C SER A 91 -3.62 2.54 2.63
N MET A 92 -4.12 1.97 3.73
CA MET A 92 -3.90 2.49 5.08
C MET A 92 -2.53 2.05 5.59
N ALA A 93 -1.74 3.00 6.08
CA ALA A 93 -0.38 2.77 6.56
C ALA A 93 -0.28 2.63 8.09
N ASN A 94 -1.31 3.07 8.84
CA ASN A 94 -1.37 2.95 10.28
C ASN A 94 -1.79 1.55 10.75
N HIS A 95 -1.54 1.25 12.03
CA HIS A 95 -2.06 0.04 12.67
C HIS A 95 -3.56 0.18 12.97
N PRO A 96 -4.38 -0.89 12.83
CA PRO A 96 -5.82 -0.86 13.09
C PRO A 96 -6.23 -0.39 14.49
N ALA A 97 -5.40 -0.60 15.51
CA ALA A 97 -5.67 -0.09 16.87
C ALA A 97 -5.74 1.45 16.92
N ASN A 98 -5.19 2.15 15.94
CA ASN A 98 -5.20 3.61 15.80
C ASN A 98 -6.13 4.05 14.66
N ALA A 99 -7.27 3.39 14.50
CA ALA A 99 -8.21 3.61 13.40
C ALA A 99 -9.01 4.93 13.49
N ASP A 100 -8.90 5.67 14.57
CA ASP A 100 -9.43 7.03 14.72
C ASP A 100 -8.71 8.05 13.83
N ILE A 101 -7.46 7.75 13.46
CA ILE A 101 -6.67 8.53 12.49
C ILE A 101 -6.08 7.58 11.46
N LEU A 102 -6.57 7.65 10.23
CA LEU A 102 -5.98 6.92 9.11
C LEU A 102 -4.78 7.67 8.55
N GLU A 103 -3.74 6.94 8.18
CA GLU A 103 -2.55 7.44 7.48
C GLU A 103 -2.53 6.89 6.06
N LEU A 104 -2.49 7.76 5.07
CA LEU A 104 -2.42 7.43 3.65
C LEU A 104 -1.17 8.04 3.04
N HIS A 105 -0.49 7.30 2.15
CA HIS A 105 0.68 7.78 1.42
C HIS A 105 0.30 8.05 -0.03
N ILE A 106 0.36 9.30 -0.44
CA ILE A 106 -0.13 9.76 -1.73
C ILE A 106 1.01 10.37 -2.52
N ARG A 107 1.40 9.72 -3.63
CA ARG A 107 2.41 10.25 -4.54
C ARG A 107 1.81 11.31 -5.45
N LYS A 108 2.56 12.37 -5.67
CA LYS A 108 2.27 13.39 -6.69
C LYS A 108 2.28 12.75 -8.08
N HIS A 109 1.20 12.91 -8.80
CA HIS A 109 1.07 12.53 -10.20
C HIS A 109 0.70 13.74 -11.02
N GLU A 110 1.44 14.00 -12.09
CA GLU A 110 1.07 15.04 -13.05
C GLU A 110 -0.28 14.69 -13.68
N GLY A 111 -1.21 15.64 -13.70
CA GLY A 111 -2.59 15.41 -14.15
C GLY A 111 -3.45 14.55 -13.21
N GLY A 112 -2.92 14.10 -12.07
CA GLY A 112 -3.66 13.28 -11.12
C GLY A 112 -4.77 14.05 -10.41
N LEU A 113 -6.01 13.55 -10.48
CA LEU A 113 -7.18 14.25 -9.92
C LEU A 113 -7.02 14.59 -8.43
N PHE A 114 -6.69 13.60 -7.59
CA PHE A 114 -6.59 13.83 -6.15
C PHE A 114 -5.24 14.39 -5.74
N SER A 115 -4.14 13.93 -6.37
CA SER A 115 -2.82 14.47 -6.05
C SER A 115 -2.72 15.96 -6.34
N ASN A 116 -3.34 16.47 -7.42
CA ASN A 116 -3.36 17.91 -7.71
C ASN A 116 -4.18 18.71 -6.67
N MET A 117 -5.10 18.07 -5.95
CA MET A 117 -5.82 18.72 -4.84
C MET A 117 -4.97 18.83 -3.56
N LEU A 118 -3.87 18.08 -3.45
CA LEU A 118 -2.95 18.10 -2.31
C LEU A 118 -1.70 18.92 -2.56
N PHE A 119 -1.17 18.87 -3.79
CA PHE A 119 0.13 19.45 -4.13
C PHE A 119 -0.01 20.75 -4.91
N GLY A 120 0.92 21.68 -4.66
CA GLY A 120 1.03 22.94 -5.39
C GLY A 120 0.23 24.09 -4.79
N GLU A 121 0.34 25.28 -5.37
CA GLU A 121 -0.27 26.52 -4.89
C GLU A 121 -1.81 26.48 -4.96
N ALA A 122 -2.36 25.76 -5.95
CA ALA A 122 -3.80 25.58 -6.13
C ALA A 122 -4.39 24.44 -5.30
N ALA A 123 -3.63 23.88 -4.33
CA ALA A 123 -4.11 22.78 -3.50
C ALA A 123 -5.39 23.19 -2.73
N SER A 124 -6.44 22.41 -2.94
CA SER A 124 -7.76 22.62 -2.35
C SER A 124 -8.01 21.77 -1.10
N VAL A 125 -7.28 20.67 -0.94
CA VAL A 125 -7.30 19.81 0.27
C VAL A 125 -6.24 20.32 1.23
N LYS A 126 -6.69 20.87 2.35
CA LYS A 126 -5.85 21.44 3.42
C LYS A 126 -6.31 20.86 4.76
N GLU A 127 -5.56 21.11 5.82
CA GLU A 127 -5.99 20.77 7.17
C GLU A 127 -7.42 21.29 7.46
N LYS A 128 -8.17 20.48 8.19
CA LYS A 128 -9.60 20.66 8.50
C LYS A 128 -10.56 20.44 7.34
N ALA A 129 -10.10 20.24 6.10
CA ALA A 129 -10.99 19.87 5.01
C ALA A 129 -11.70 18.53 5.32
N ILE A 130 -12.93 18.40 4.84
CA ILE A 130 -13.71 17.16 4.97
C ILE A 130 -13.68 16.43 3.64
N LEU A 131 -13.22 15.18 3.68
CA LEU A 131 -13.28 14.23 2.58
C LEU A 131 -14.37 13.20 2.85
N ARG A 132 -14.88 12.60 1.80
CA ARG A 132 -15.79 11.46 1.90
C ARG A 132 -15.01 10.21 1.53
N ILE A 133 -14.99 9.22 2.41
CA ILE A 133 -14.27 7.97 2.18
C ILE A 133 -15.22 6.78 2.22
N ARG A 134 -14.82 5.68 1.57
CA ARG A 134 -15.48 4.38 1.60
C ARG A 134 -14.46 3.29 1.91
N GLY A 135 -14.74 2.44 2.87
CA GLY A 135 -13.87 1.35 3.28
C GLY A 135 -14.33 0.65 4.55
N PRO A 136 -13.53 -0.31 5.05
CA PRO A 136 -12.30 -0.80 4.46
C PRO A 136 -12.56 -1.68 3.22
N LEU A 137 -11.58 -1.77 2.33
CA LEU A 137 -11.64 -2.54 1.10
C LEU A 137 -10.34 -3.35 0.93
N GLY A 138 -10.41 -4.40 0.11
CA GLY A 138 -9.26 -5.20 -0.27
C GLY A 138 -9.00 -6.40 0.63
N THR A 139 -8.22 -7.32 0.09
CA THR A 139 -7.89 -8.63 0.68
C THR A 139 -6.38 -8.85 0.84
N PHE A 140 -5.58 -7.80 0.63
CA PHE A 140 -4.14 -7.83 0.86
C PHE A 140 -3.88 -7.78 2.37
N THR A 141 -3.95 -8.93 3.02
CA THR A 141 -3.79 -9.07 4.48
C THR A 141 -2.76 -10.14 4.79
N LEU A 142 -2.22 -10.10 6.01
CA LEU A 142 -1.31 -11.13 6.47
C LEU A 142 -2.06 -12.46 6.60
N GLN A 143 -1.55 -13.49 5.93
CA GLN A 143 -2.11 -14.84 6.07
C GLN A 143 -1.63 -15.47 7.37
N GLU A 144 -2.51 -16.18 8.07
CA GLU A 144 -2.15 -16.97 9.24
C GLU A 144 -1.20 -18.11 8.84
N SER A 145 0.02 -18.08 9.32
CA SER A 145 1.06 -19.05 9.01
C SER A 145 2.30 -18.80 9.88
N GLU A 146 3.08 -19.83 10.12
CA GLU A 146 4.42 -19.74 10.72
C GLU A 146 5.54 -19.58 9.66
N LYS A 147 5.20 -19.69 8.37
CA LYS A 147 6.18 -19.57 7.28
C LYS A 147 6.79 -18.16 7.21
N PRO A 148 8.04 -18.03 6.74
CA PRO A 148 8.63 -16.73 6.46
C PRO A 148 7.76 -15.87 5.55
N VAL A 149 7.88 -14.56 5.68
CA VAL A 149 7.13 -13.58 4.88
C VAL A 149 8.09 -12.78 4.01
N ILE A 150 7.89 -12.82 2.71
CA ILE A 150 8.58 -11.94 1.77
C ILE A 150 7.62 -10.82 1.41
N MET A 151 8.00 -9.58 1.69
CA MET A 151 7.21 -8.38 1.41
C MET A 151 7.84 -7.58 0.28
N LEU A 152 7.06 -7.28 -0.74
CA LEU A 152 7.51 -6.53 -1.91
C LEU A 152 6.76 -5.20 -1.99
N ALA A 153 7.49 -4.10 -1.96
CA ALA A 153 6.94 -2.77 -2.12
C ALA A 153 7.65 -2.01 -3.25
N THR A 154 6.91 -1.19 -3.98
CA THR A 154 7.48 -0.17 -4.87
C THR A 154 6.82 1.18 -4.57
N GLY A 155 7.63 2.23 -4.46
CA GLY A 155 7.12 3.58 -4.17
C GLY A 155 6.19 3.59 -2.95
N THR A 156 4.98 4.15 -3.10
CA THR A 156 3.97 4.21 -2.04
C THR A 156 3.28 2.87 -1.72
N GLY A 157 3.62 1.80 -2.43
CA GLY A 157 3.28 0.43 -2.01
C GLY A 157 3.86 0.03 -0.64
N PHE A 158 4.75 0.85 -0.09
CA PHE A 158 5.19 0.73 1.31
C PHE A 158 4.05 0.99 2.32
N ALA A 159 3.04 1.77 1.99
CA ALA A 159 1.94 2.09 2.92
C ALA A 159 1.25 0.84 3.52
N PRO A 160 0.72 -0.11 2.73
CA PRO A 160 0.12 -1.33 3.29
C PRO A 160 1.16 -2.21 4.00
N ILE A 161 2.40 -2.26 3.53
CA ILE A 161 3.50 -2.99 4.18
C ILE A 161 3.77 -2.41 5.57
N LYS A 162 3.81 -1.09 5.73
CA LYS A 162 3.97 -0.41 7.02
C LYS A 162 2.88 -0.83 8.01
N SER A 163 1.62 -0.90 7.55
CA SER A 163 0.50 -1.38 8.37
C SER A 163 0.69 -2.84 8.81
N LEU A 164 1.13 -3.72 7.89
CA LEU A 164 1.42 -5.13 8.19
C LEU A 164 2.58 -5.27 9.18
N LEU A 165 3.69 -4.55 8.99
CA LEU A 165 4.83 -4.59 9.92
C LEU A 165 4.44 -4.13 11.32
N ARG A 166 3.70 -3.02 11.44
CA ARG A 166 3.16 -2.54 12.72
C ARG A 166 2.26 -3.57 13.39
N HIS A 167 1.48 -4.30 12.61
CA HIS A 167 0.65 -5.37 13.15
C HIS A 167 1.50 -6.56 13.64
N MET A 168 2.49 -7.00 12.86
CA MET A 168 3.39 -8.08 13.26
C MET A 168 4.13 -7.75 14.55
N ILE A 169 4.57 -6.50 14.71
CA ILE A 169 5.18 -6.01 15.96
C ILE A 169 4.17 -6.07 17.11
N ALA A 170 2.96 -5.57 16.91
CA ALA A 170 1.93 -5.50 17.95
C ALA A 170 1.49 -6.87 18.46
N ILE A 171 1.46 -7.90 17.61
CA ILE A 171 1.13 -9.28 18.01
C ILE A 171 2.37 -10.09 18.48
N GLY A 172 3.57 -9.48 18.51
CA GLY A 172 4.80 -10.17 18.88
C GLY A 172 5.18 -11.29 17.91
N SER A 173 4.95 -11.11 16.63
CA SER A 173 5.25 -12.10 15.59
C SER A 173 6.72 -12.50 15.61
N ARG A 174 6.99 -13.79 15.52
CA ARG A 174 8.34 -14.35 15.39
C ARG A 174 8.66 -14.84 13.97
N ARG A 175 7.74 -14.63 13.02
CA ARG A 175 7.95 -15.04 11.63
C ARG A 175 9.12 -14.27 11.04
N PRO A 176 10.06 -14.94 10.35
CA PRO A 176 11.08 -14.26 9.56
C PRO A 176 10.43 -13.35 8.50
N VAL A 177 10.94 -12.14 8.37
CA VAL A 177 10.44 -11.15 7.40
C VAL A 177 11.57 -10.65 6.52
N HIS A 178 11.37 -10.64 5.21
CA HIS A 178 12.27 -9.96 4.29
C HIS A 178 11.49 -8.91 3.48
N LEU A 179 11.76 -7.64 3.73
CA LEU A 179 11.21 -6.54 2.95
C LEU A 179 12.16 -6.14 1.83
N TYR A 180 11.66 -6.17 0.60
CA TYR A 180 12.27 -5.51 -0.55
C TYR A 180 11.47 -4.27 -0.89
N TRP A 181 12.12 -3.10 -0.87
CA TRP A 181 11.47 -1.85 -1.25
C TRP A 181 12.19 -1.20 -2.42
N GLY A 182 11.52 -1.24 -3.60
CA GLY A 182 12.03 -0.71 -4.84
C GLY A 182 11.63 0.75 -5.07
N ALA A 183 12.59 1.54 -5.55
CA ALA A 183 12.38 2.92 -5.98
C ALA A 183 13.23 3.26 -7.20
N ARG A 184 13.03 4.45 -7.77
CA ARG A 184 13.92 4.95 -8.84
C ARG A 184 15.19 5.56 -8.26
N HIS A 185 15.02 6.50 -7.35
CA HIS A 185 16.07 7.28 -6.70
C HIS A 185 15.97 7.16 -5.18
N GLU A 186 17.02 7.53 -4.47
CA GLU A 186 17.08 7.48 -3.01
C GLU A 186 15.95 8.27 -2.34
N ALA A 187 15.66 9.46 -2.85
CA ALA A 187 14.58 10.31 -2.35
C ALA A 187 13.18 9.69 -2.48
N ASP A 188 13.01 8.74 -3.40
CA ASP A 188 11.75 8.00 -3.56
C ASP A 188 11.50 6.97 -2.44
N LEU A 189 12.54 6.60 -1.68
CA LEU A 189 12.45 5.81 -0.44
C LEU A 189 12.10 6.74 0.73
N TYR A 190 11.02 7.47 0.60
CA TYR A 190 10.61 8.62 1.43
C TYR A 190 10.49 8.37 2.94
N GLN A 191 10.43 7.11 3.37
CA GLN A 191 10.44 6.66 4.77
C GLN A 191 11.45 5.53 4.99
N LEU A 192 12.63 5.61 4.38
CA LEU A 192 13.68 4.60 4.46
C LEU A 192 14.05 4.25 5.92
N GLN A 193 14.27 5.27 6.74
CA GLN A 193 14.62 5.08 8.16
C GLN A 193 13.45 4.45 8.94
N GLU A 194 12.21 4.91 8.73
CA GLU A 194 11.02 4.33 9.37
C GLU A 194 10.88 2.83 9.04
N ALA A 195 11.16 2.44 7.79
CA ALA A 195 11.13 1.03 7.39
C ALA A 195 12.19 0.21 8.13
N ALA A 196 13.40 0.74 8.25
CA ALA A 196 14.49 0.10 8.99
C ALA A 196 14.15 -0.02 10.48
N ASP A 197 13.61 1.03 11.10
CA ASP A 197 13.23 1.07 12.51
C ASP A 197 12.09 0.09 12.86
N LEU A 198 11.13 -0.08 11.94
CA LEU A 198 10.07 -1.07 12.11
C LEU A 198 10.62 -2.49 12.02
N LEU A 199 11.47 -2.78 11.05
CA LEU A 199 12.07 -4.11 10.90
C LEU A 199 13.00 -4.46 12.05
N ALA A 200 13.74 -3.50 12.61
CA ALA A 200 14.60 -3.70 13.78
C ALA A 200 13.83 -4.17 15.04
N GLN A 201 12.51 -3.99 15.09
CA GLN A 201 11.66 -4.46 16.19
C GLN A 201 11.19 -5.91 16.01
N LEU A 202 11.47 -6.53 14.86
CA LEU A 202 11.13 -7.93 14.59
C LEU A 202 12.38 -8.81 14.75
N PRO A 203 12.26 -10.01 15.34
CA PRO A 203 13.42 -10.79 15.77
C PRO A 203 14.28 -11.36 14.63
N ASP A 204 13.69 -11.61 13.48
CA ASP A 204 14.37 -12.12 12.27
C ASP A 204 13.85 -11.37 11.05
N ALA A 205 14.34 -10.14 10.90
CA ALA A 205 13.91 -9.28 9.79
C ALA A 205 15.11 -8.83 8.95
N ARG A 206 14.89 -8.78 7.64
CA ARG A 206 15.84 -8.29 6.64
C ARG A 206 15.21 -7.17 5.83
N PHE A 207 16.03 -6.20 5.44
CA PHE A 207 15.62 -5.09 4.60
C PHE A 207 16.56 -4.93 3.42
N THR A 208 16.03 -4.99 2.21
CA THR A 208 16.75 -4.77 0.97
C THR A 208 16.11 -3.63 0.19
N PRO A 209 16.55 -2.38 0.42
CA PRO A 209 16.17 -1.26 -0.45
C PRO A 209 16.88 -1.41 -1.81
N VAL A 210 16.11 -1.26 -2.91
CA VAL A 210 16.60 -1.49 -4.28
C VAL A 210 16.32 -0.25 -5.13
N LEU A 211 17.35 0.28 -5.81
CA LEU A 211 17.19 1.44 -6.69
C LEU A 211 17.44 1.07 -8.15
N SER A 212 16.50 1.45 -9.02
CA SER A 212 16.64 1.23 -10.47
C SER A 212 17.45 2.32 -11.18
N ARG A 213 17.59 3.50 -10.57
CA ARG A 213 18.36 4.64 -11.07
C ARG A 213 19.13 5.32 -9.93
N PRO A 214 20.02 4.57 -9.23
CA PRO A 214 20.75 5.12 -8.09
C PRO A 214 21.80 6.13 -8.53
N SER A 215 22.18 7.01 -7.59
CA SER A 215 23.39 7.82 -7.71
C SER A 215 24.65 6.93 -7.69
N GLU A 216 25.81 7.50 -8.02
CA GLU A 216 27.09 6.79 -7.91
C GLU A 216 27.43 6.44 -6.44
N SER A 217 27.02 7.31 -5.51
CA SER A 217 27.25 7.14 -4.07
C SER A 217 26.39 6.03 -3.44
N TRP A 218 25.37 5.51 -4.12
CA TRP A 218 24.53 4.45 -3.58
C TRP A 218 25.27 3.13 -3.49
N THR A 219 25.39 2.59 -2.27
CA THR A 219 26.08 1.34 -1.94
C THR A 219 25.13 0.14 -1.80
N GLY A 220 23.80 0.37 -1.82
CA GLY A 220 22.80 -0.69 -1.70
C GLY A 220 22.51 -1.41 -3.02
N ALA A 221 21.48 -2.24 -3.02
CA ALA A 221 21.06 -3.03 -4.17
C ALA A 221 20.61 -2.16 -5.35
N ARG A 222 20.97 -2.57 -6.57
CA ARG A 222 20.68 -1.87 -7.84
C ARG A 222 19.81 -2.73 -8.74
N GLY A 223 18.93 -2.14 -9.52
CA GLY A 223 18.05 -2.84 -10.45
C GLY A 223 16.61 -2.91 -9.95
N TYR A 224 15.99 -4.06 -10.06
CA TYR A 224 14.58 -4.26 -9.74
C TYR A 224 14.41 -5.31 -8.65
N ILE A 225 13.42 -5.11 -7.76
CA ILE A 225 13.18 -5.98 -6.59
C ILE A 225 12.99 -7.46 -6.97
N GLN A 226 12.30 -7.76 -8.06
CA GLN A 226 12.06 -9.14 -8.49
C GLN A 226 13.36 -9.89 -8.82
N GLN A 227 14.39 -9.22 -9.31
CA GLN A 227 15.69 -9.83 -9.59
C GLN A 227 16.38 -10.27 -8.30
N HIS A 228 16.33 -9.44 -7.26
CA HIS A 228 16.91 -9.75 -5.95
C HIS A 228 16.12 -10.85 -5.24
N VAL A 229 14.79 -10.82 -5.31
CA VAL A 229 13.96 -11.90 -4.72
C VAL A 229 14.29 -13.24 -5.35
N LEU A 230 14.36 -13.33 -6.69
CA LEU A 230 14.69 -14.58 -7.39
C LEU A 230 16.12 -15.05 -7.13
N ALA A 231 17.06 -14.12 -6.88
CA ALA A 231 18.43 -14.47 -6.52
C ALA A 231 18.54 -15.01 -5.08
N ASP A 232 17.77 -14.41 -4.15
CA ASP A 232 17.81 -14.79 -2.72
C ASP A 232 16.94 -16.03 -2.43
N TYR A 233 15.92 -16.29 -3.27
CA TYR A 233 14.92 -17.36 -3.09
C TYR A 233 14.63 -18.05 -4.43
N ALA A 234 15.55 -18.88 -4.88
CA ALA A 234 15.47 -19.55 -6.18
C ALA A 234 14.31 -20.57 -6.30
N ASP A 235 13.79 -21.05 -5.16
CA ASP A 235 12.77 -22.10 -5.09
C ASP A 235 11.37 -21.58 -4.70
N LEU A 236 11.06 -20.30 -5.03
CA LEU A 236 9.74 -19.69 -4.81
C LEU A 236 8.71 -20.18 -5.82
#